data_8fa1fdaf81540bf5ba5e4ac849ee028a
#
_entry.id   8fa1fdaf81540bf5ba5e4ac849ee028a
#
_cell.length_a   1.000
_cell.length_b   1.000
_cell.length_c   1.000
_cell.angle_alpha   90.00
_cell.angle_beta   90.00
_cell.angle_gamma   90.00
#
_symmetry.space_group_name_H-M   'P 1'
#
loop_
_entity.id
_entity.type
_entity.pdbx_description
1 polymer ?
#
loop_
_entity_poly.entity_id
_entity_poly.type
_entity_poly.pdbx_seq_one_letter_code
_entity_poly.pdbx_strand_id
1 'polypeptide(L)'
;KMMLARFYHLDATAEEPPYAGRTPVFLVMADHAGGRTANYHGTTVLTQVLRGMWPGLSDSLEEHGQYVVRPVAINDAEHFEQLVDELDYGPYKVAGFLHELVLMNYGAIKLTAEFVARTHALCKDHDIPILVDEIQSCIWSPEIFLFREYACRPDFVSAGKGFPGGEYA
;
A
#
# COMPACT_ATOMS: atom_id res chain seq x y z
N LYS A 1 -8.70 -4.79 4.06
CA LYS A 1 -10.01 -5.47 4.05
C LYS A 1 -10.77 -5.25 2.75
N MET A 2 -10.96 -3.99 2.32
CA MET A 2 -11.64 -3.66 1.07
C MET A 2 -10.87 -4.15 -0.15
N MET A 3 -9.56 -4.04 -0.15
CA MET A 3 -8.71 -4.57 -1.21
C MET A 3 -8.83 -6.09 -1.34
N LEU A 4 -8.82 -6.82 -0.22
CA LEU A 4 -9.06 -8.28 -0.25
C LEU A 4 -10.47 -8.63 -0.69
N ALA A 5 -11.49 -7.89 -0.24
CA ALA A 5 -12.86 -8.10 -0.69
C ALA A 5 -12.99 -7.90 -2.21
N ARG A 6 -12.37 -6.85 -2.74
CA ARG A 6 -12.31 -6.60 -4.19
C ARG A 6 -11.59 -7.74 -4.93
N PHE A 7 -10.45 -8.17 -4.42
CA PHE A 7 -9.65 -9.24 -5.01
C PHE A 7 -10.43 -10.56 -5.12
N TYR A 8 -11.15 -10.92 -4.06
CA TYR A 8 -11.89 -12.18 -3.99
C TYR A 8 -13.37 -12.07 -4.39
N HIS A 9 -13.81 -10.91 -4.86
CA HIS A 9 -15.24 -10.65 -5.17
C HIS A 9 -16.16 -11.13 -4.04
N LEU A 10 -15.93 -10.67 -2.81
CA LEU A 10 -16.70 -11.09 -1.63
C LEU A 10 -18.04 -10.35 -1.49
N ASP A 11 -18.66 -9.99 -2.60
CA ASP A 11 -20.01 -9.43 -2.64
C ASP A 11 -21.04 -10.49 -3.09
N ALA A 12 -22.30 -10.22 -2.82
CA ALA A 12 -23.39 -11.16 -3.08
C ALA A 12 -23.70 -11.37 -4.59
N THR A 13 -23.10 -10.57 -5.46
CA THR A 13 -23.33 -10.58 -6.90
C THR A 13 -22.14 -11.15 -7.67
N ALA A 14 -21.10 -11.59 -6.95
CA ALA A 14 -19.85 -12.00 -7.53
C ALA A 14 -20.02 -13.20 -8.47
N GLU A 15 -19.62 -12.98 -9.70
CA GLU A 15 -19.20 -14.04 -10.59
C GLU A 15 -17.87 -14.65 -10.08
N GLU A 16 -17.30 -15.57 -10.83
CA GLU A 16 -15.98 -16.11 -10.48
C GLU A 16 -14.95 -14.98 -10.34
N PRO A 17 -14.14 -14.97 -9.24
CA PRO A 17 -13.15 -13.91 -9.03
C PRO A 17 -12.20 -13.78 -10.23
N PRO A 18 -11.91 -12.57 -10.72
CA PRO A 18 -11.08 -12.38 -11.91
C PRO A 18 -9.64 -12.86 -11.71
N TYR A 19 -9.23 -13.02 -10.45
CA TYR A 19 -7.89 -13.46 -10.05
C TYR A 19 -7.93 -14.84 -9.36
N ALA A 20 -8.92 -15.67 -9.68
CA ALA A 20 -9.06 -17.01 -9.11
C ALA A 20 -7.76 -17.83 -9.24
N GLY A 21 -7.36 -18.46 -8.14
CA GLY A 21 -6.13 -19.26 -8.09
C GLY A 21 -4.82 -18.48 -7.96
N ARG A 22 -4.87 -17.14 -7.90
CA ARG A 22 -3.69 -16.29 -7.66
C ARG A 22 -3.60 -15.87 -6.20
N THR A 23 -2.38 -15.62 -5.73
CA THR A 23 -2.13 -15.11 -4.37
C THR A 23 -2.04 -13.58 -4.40
N PRO A 24 -2.80 -12.86 -3.55
CA PRO A 24 -2.74 -11.41 -3.49
C PRO A 24 -1.43 -10.92 -2.89
N VAL A 25 -0.81 -9.94 -3.53
CA VAL A 25 0.40 -9.26 -3.06
C VAL A 25 0.06 -7.82 -2.68
N PHE A 26 0.53 -7.38 -1.52
CA PHE A 26 0.45 -5.98 -1.10
C PHE A 26 1.83 -5.35 -1.12
N LEU A 27 1.96 -4.28 -1.89
CA LEU A 27 3.14 -3.43 -1.90
C LEU A 27 2.98 -2.34 -0.84
N VAL A 28 3.99 -2.18 -0.01
CA VAL A 28 3.96 -1.25 1.13
C VAL A 28 5.23 -0.43 1.14
N MET A 29 5.09 0.89 1.23
CA MET A 29 6.25 1.79 1.32
C MET A 29 7.11 1.47 2.55
N ALA A 30 8.42 1.40 2.36
CA ALA A 30 9.37 1.04 3.41
C ALA A 30 10.60 1.97 3.40
N ASP A 31 11.62 1.64 4.19
CA ASP A 31 12.89 2.37 4.18
C ASP A 31 13.67 2.19 2.86
N HIS A 32 14.78 2.93 2.73
CA HIS A 32 15.61 2.88 1.51
C HIS A 32 16.16 1.49 1.18
N ALA A 33 16.29 0.62 2.16
CA ALA A 33 16.79 -0.73 1.94
C ALA A 33 15.72 -1.68 1.38
N GLY A 34 14.44 -1.32 1.53
CA GLY A 34 13.31 -2.11 1.03
C GLY A 34 13.19 -3.51 1.66
N GLY A 35 13.89 -3.79 2.76
CA GLY A 35 13.95 -5.11 3.37
C GLY A 35 12.75 -5.45 4.25
N ARG A 36 12.60 -6.72 4.62
CA ARG A 36 11.58 -7.19 5.57
C ARG A 36 11.66 -6.55 6.95
N THR A 37 12.83 -6.07 7.33
CA THR A 37 13.07 -5.31 8.57
C THR A 37 12.86 -3.82 8.39
N ALA A 38 12.42 -3.41 7.23
CA ALA A 38 12.16 -2.04 6.87
C ALA A 38 11.24 -1.35 7.87
N ASN A 39 11.58 -0.11 8.14
CA ASN A 39 10.86 0.69 9.09
C ASN A 39 9.66 1.36 8.42
N TYR A 40 8.54 0.65 8.35
CA TYR A 40 7.27 1.25 8.00
C TYR A 40 6.45 1.57 9.25
N HIS A 41 5.78 2.68 9.22
CA HIS A 41 5.04 3.18 10.37
C HIS A 41 3.54 3.18 10.14
N GLY A 42 2.98 2.04 10.05
CA GLY A 42 1.55 1.87 10.15
C GLY A 42 1.20 0.94 11.30
N THR A 43 -0.03 0.94 11.70
CA THR A 43 -0.59 0.03 12.72
C THR A 43 -1.39 -1.10 12.10
N THR A 44 -1.42 -1.18 10.77
CA THR A 44 -2.13 -2.24 10.06
C THR A 44 -1.42 -3.58 10.21
N VAL A 45 -2.17 -4.67 10.07
CA VAL A 45 -1.62 -6.03 10.08
C VAL A 45 -0.52 -6.18 9.02
N LEU A 46 -0.71 -5.61 7.83
CA LEU A 46 0.27 -5.67 6.74
C LEU A 46 1.63 -5.09 7.15
N THR A 47 1.64 -3.91 7.77
CA THR A 47 2.88 -3.27 8.18
C THR A 47 3.54 -3.97 9.34
N GLN A 48 2.76 -4.55 10.26
CA GLN A 48 3.28 -5.34 11.36
C GLN A 48 3.90 -6.65 10.87
N VAL A 49 3.29 -7.30 9.89
CA VAL A 49 3.85 -8.48 9.22
C VAL A 49 5.17 -8.13 8.53
N LEU A 50 5.21 -7.02 7.79
CA LEU A 50 6.41 -6.55 7.10
C LEU A 50 7.56 -6.28 8.09
N ARG A 51 7.26 -5.69 9.24
CA ARG A 51 8.26 -5.39 10.28
C ARG A 51 8.72 -6.62 11.08
N GLY A 52 8.16 -7.79 10.78
CA GLY A 52 8.50 -9.00 11.51
C GLY A 52 8.10 -8.98 13.00
N MET A 53 7.07 -8.20 13.35
CA MET A 53 6.58 -8.12 14.74
C MET A 53 5.98 -9.44 15.22
N TRP A 54 5.58 -10.27 14.27
CA TRP A 54 5.11 -11.63 14.55
C TRP A 54 5.96 -12.63 13.78
N PRO A 55 7.07 -13.14 14.39
CA PRO A 55 7.92 -14.11 13.73
C PRO A 55 7.12 -15.32 13.22
N GLY A 56 7.40 -15.72 12.00
CA GLY A 56 6.73 -16.84 11.33
C GLY A 56 5.32 -16.54 10.78
N LEU A 57 4.66 -15.44 11.17
CA LEU A 57 3.34 -15.11 10.62
C LEU A 57 3.42 -14.80 9.12
N SER A 58 4.40 -13.97 8.71
CA SER A 58 4.61 -13.64 7.32
C SER A 58 4.86 -14.89 6.47
N ASP A 59 5.74 -15.76 6.94
CA ASP A 59 6.09 -16.98 6.25
C ASP A 59 4.88 -17.93 6.16
N SER A 60 4.13 -18.07 7.26
CA SER A 60 2.90 -18.88 7.27
C SER A 60 1.83 -18.36 6.30
N LEU A 61 1.63 -17.05 6.24
CA LEU A 61 0.65 -16.45 5.32
C LEU A 61 1.06 -16.66 3.85
N GLU A 62 2.34 -16.55 3.56
CA GLU A 62 2.89 -16.75 2.21
C GLU A 62 2.86 -18.23 1.82
N GLU A 63 3.31 -19.14 2.71
CA GLU A 63 3.28 -20.60 2.48
C GLU A 63 1.88 -21.15 2.21
N HIS A 64 0.86 -20.57 2.86
CA HIS A 64 -0.52 -20.99 2.66
C HIS A 64 -1.24 -20.18 1.56
N GLY A 65 -0.53 -19.36 0.81
CA GLY A 65 -1.09 -18.60 -0.31
C GLY A 65 -2.18 -17.59 0.09
N GLN A 66 -2.20 -17.13 1.35
CA GLN A 66 -3.24 -16.22 1.81
C GLN A 66 -3.00 -14.80 1.32
N TYR A 67 -1.83 -14.26 1.56
CA TYR A 67 -1.32 -13.04 0.94
C TYR A 67 0.19 -12.87 1.19
N VAL A 68 0.80 -12.04 0.38
CA VAL A 68 2.22 -11.68 0.45
C VAL A 68 2.34 -10.19 0.68
N VAL A 69 3.32 -9.75 1.48
CA VAL A 69 3.65 -8.33 1.65
C VAL A 69 5.07 -8.09 1.17
N ARG A 70 5.26 -7.08 0.31
CA ARG A 70 6.59 -6.69 -0.19
C ARG A 70 6.85 -5.21 0.06
N PRO A 71 8.06 -4.86 0.54
CA PRO A 71 8.46 -3.49 0.73
C PRO A 71 8.82 -2.80 -0.58
N VAL A 72 8.44 -1.53 -0.71
CA VAL A 72 8.83 -0.65 -1.80
C VAL A 72 9.86 0.36 -1.27
N ALA A 73 11.00 0.49 -1.92
CA ALA A 73 12.02 1.46 -1.54
C ALA A 73 11.54 2.89 -1.78
N ILE A 74 11.89 3.79 -0.85
CA ILE A 74 11.43 5.18 -0.86
C ILE A 74 11.97 5.91 -2.09
N ASN A 75 11.06 6.51 -2.88
CA ASN A 75 11.38 7.27 -4.09
C ASN A 75 12.14 6.48 -5.17
N ASP A 76 12.04 5.16 -5.15
CA ASP A 76 12.61 4.27 -6.14
C ASP A 76 11.51 3.68 -7.02
N ALA A 77 11.20 4.39 -8.10
CA ALA A 77 10.16 3.96 -9.05
C ALA A 77 10.60 2.74 -9.87
N GLU A 78 11.88 2.56 -10.10
CA GLU A 78 12.40 1.40 -10.83
C GLU A 78 12.23 0.13 -10.00
N HIS A 79 12.52 0.19 -8.70
CA HIS A 79 12.26 -0.91 -7.80
C HIS A 79 10.75 -1.25 -7.74
N PHE A 80 9.87 -0.24 -7.73
CA PHE A 80 8.43 -0.47 -7.78
C PHE A 80 8.00 -1.18 -9.07
N GLU A 81 8.50 -0.74 -10.22
CA GLU A 81 8.23 -1.36 -11.52
C GLU A 81 8.69 -2.82 -11.55
N GLN A 82 9.90 -3.11 -11.07
CA GLN A 82 10.41 -4.49 -10.95
C GLN A 82 9.52 -5.37 -10.10
N LEU A 83 9.05 -4.87 -8.95
CA LEU A 83 8.12 -5.62 -8.09
C LEU A 83 6.78 -5.91 -8.78
N VAL A 84 6.25 -4.97 -9.56
CA VAL A 84 5.02 -5.19 -10.33
C VAL A 84 5.27 -6.22 -11.43
N ASP A 85 6.36 -6.10 -12.18
CA ASP A 85 6.71 -7.04 -13.25
C ASP A 85 6.86 -8.49 -12.73
N GLU A 86 7.44 -8.64 -11.53
CA GLU A 86 7.65 -9.96 -10.91
C GLU A 86 6.38 -10.52 -10.25
N LEU A 87 5.56 -9.66 -9.65
CA LEU A 87 4.50 -10.07 -8.72
C LEU A 87 3.08 -9.82 -9.24
N ASP A 88 2.94 -9.21 -10.41
CA ASP A 88 1.62 -9.07 -11.07
C ASP A 88 1.41 -10.11 -12.17
N TYR A 89 2.17 -11.21 -12.11
CA TYR A 89 2.18 -12.26 -13.11
C TYR A 89 2.12 -13.67 -12.49
N GLY A 90 1.69 -14.66 -13.29
CA GLY A 90 1.67 -16.06 -12.90
C GLY A 90 0.81 -16.33 -11.66
N PRO A 91 1.39 -16.92 -10.59
CA PRO A 91 0.63 -17.27 -9.39
C PRO A 91 0.29 -16.08 -8.49
N TYR A 92 0.77 -14.89 -8.82
CA TYR A 92 0.58 -13.68 -8.01
C TYR A 92 -0.25 -12.63 -8.73
N LYS A 93 -0.91 -11.78 -7.95
CA LYS A 93 -1.55 -10.54 -8.39
C LYS A 93 -1.29 -9.45 -7.35
N VAL A 94 -0.76 -8.32 -7.78
CA VAL A 94 -0.65 -7.15 -6.89
C VAL A 94 -2.06 -6.64 -6.60
N ALA A 95 -2.49 -6.82 -5.36
CA ALA A 95 -3.84 -6.53 -4.88
C ALA A 95 -3.97 -5.15 -4.21
N GLY A 96 -2.86 -4.46 -4.01
CA GLY A 96 -2.87 -3.11 -3.47
C GLY A 96 -1.48 -2.52 -3.25
N PHE A 97 -1.41 -1.20 -3.38
CA PHE A 97 -0.25 -0.38 -3.01
C PHE A 97 -0.63 0.59 -1.88
N LEU A 98 0.12 0.56 -0.78
CA LEU A 98 -0.13 1.35 0.42
C LEU A 98 1.07 2.25 0.71
N HIS A 99 0.86 3.55 0.83
CA HIS A 99 1.93 4.50 1.16
C HIS A 99 1.42 5.76 1.88
N GLU A 100 2.30 6.39 2.65
CA GLU A 100 2.17 7.78 3.06
C GLU A 100 2.81 8.68 1.99
N LEU A 101 2.40 9.95 1.89
CA LEU A 101 3.08 10.95 1.05
C LEU A 101 4.26 11.59 1.77
N VAL A 102 4.20 11.63 3.08
CA VAL A 102 5.29 12.02 3.97
C VAL A 102 5.45 10.95 5.03
N LEU A 103 6.57 10.26 4.99
CA LEU A 103 6.88 9.21 5.96
C LEU A 103 7.28 9.84 7.30
N MET A 104 6.29 10.27 8.05
CA MET A 104 6.46 11.07 9.26
C MET A 104 7.35 10.43 10.31
N ASN A 105 7.13 9.14 10.52
CA ASN A 105 7.90 8.40 11.51
C ASN A 105 9.28 7.95 11.01
N TYR A 106 9.61 8.27 9.77
CA TYR A 106 10.90 7.98 9.16
C TYR A 106 11.59 9.27 8.71
N GLY A 107 11.74 10.21 9.65
CA GLY A 107 12.43 11.47 9.38
C GLY A 107 11.65 12.47 8.50
N ALA A 108 10.34 12.31 8.38
CA ALA A 108 9.47 13.14 7.53
C ALA A 108 9.92 13.19 6.05
N ILE A 109 10.41 12.07 5.53
CA ILE A 109 10.80 11.99 4.13
C ILE A 109 9.57 12.12 3.26
N LYS A 110 9.61 13.09 2.36
CA LYS A 110 8.53 13.35 1.39
C LYS A 110 8.75 12.49 0.13
N LEU A 111 7.68 11.86 -0.35
CA LEU A 111 7.71 11.23 -1.66
C LEU A 111 7.82 12.31 -2.75
N THR A 112 8.60 12.03 -3.78
CA THR A 112 8.71 12.93 -4.93
C THR A 112 7.47 12.86 -5.80
N ALA A 113 7.12 13.98 -6.45
CA ALA A 113 6.01 14.02 -7.38
C ALA A 113 6.20 13.05 -8.56
N GLU A 114 7.45 12.88 -9.00
CA GLU A 114 7.81 11.93 -10.05
C GLU A 114 7.53 10.48 -9.62
N PHE A 115 7.98 10.08 -8.41
CA PHE A 115 7.72 8.75 -7.89
C PHE A 115 6.22 8.47 -7.81
N VAL A 116 5.45 9.39 -7.22
CA VAL A 116 3.98 9.24 -7.10
C VAL A 116 3.33 9.15 -8.47
N ALA A 117 3.70 10.00 -9.42
CA ALA A 117 3.12 9.99 -10.75
C ALA A 117 3.39 8.67 -11.50
N ARG A 118 4.64 8.18 -11.48
CA ARG A 118 5.02 6.93 -12.16
C ARG A 118 4.34 5.72 -11.54
N THR A 119 4.41 5.57 -10.22
CA THR A 119 3.83 4.42 -9.53
C THR A 119 2.32 4.38 -9.63
N HIS A 120 1.63 5.53 -9.53
CA HIS A 120 0.19 5.60 -9.67
C HIS A 120 -0.28 5.33 -11.12
N ALA A 121 0.48 5.77 -12.11
CA ALA A 121 0.18 5.42 -13.51
C ALA A 121 0.28 3.91 -13.73
N LEU A 122 1.35 3.28 -13.27
CA LEU A 122 1.54 1.84 -13.37
C LEU A 122 0.44 1.07 -12.61
N CYS A 123 0.08 1.51 -11.41
CA CYS A 123 -1.02 0.93 -10.65
C CYS A 123 -2.33 0.95 -11.44
N LYS A 124 -2.62 2.06 -12.11
CA LYS A 124 -3.83 2.18 -12.94
C LYS A 124 -3.82 1.22 -14.12
N ASP A 125 -2.67 1.10 -14.80
CA ASP A 125 -2.52 0.24 -15.98
C ASP A 125 -2.63 -1.25 -15.61
N HIS A 126 -2.25 -1.61 -14.39
CA HIS A 126 -2.29 -2.98 -13.85
C HIS A 126 -3.51 -3.28 -12.96
N ASP A 127 -4.49 -2.39 -12.88
CA ASP A 127 -5.66 -2.56 -12.00
C ASP A 127 -5.28 -2.80 -10.53
N ILE A 128 -4.29 -2.05 -10.02
CA ILE A 128 -3.81 -2.11 -8.64
C ILE A 128 -4.43 -0.96 -7.85
N PRO A 129 -5.29 -1.23 -6.86
CA PRO A 129 -5.87 -0.18 -6.02
C PRO A 129 -4.81 0.46 -5.11
N ILE A 130 -4.92 1.76 -4.92
CA ILE A 130 -3.98 2.57 -4.14
C ILE A 130 -4.66 3.08 -2.87
N LEU A 131 -3.99 2.89 -1.73
CA LEU A 131 -4.32 3.56 -0.49
C LEU A 131 -3.24 4.58 -0.14
N VAL A 132 -3.64 5.85 -0.04
CA VAL A 132 -2.80 6.91 0.52
C VAL A 132 -3.16 7.09 1.99
N ASP A 133 -2.18 6.87 2.86
CA ASP A 133 -2.34 7.07 4.29
C ASP A 133 -2.04 8.53 4.66
N GLU A 134 -3.11 9.27 4.91
CA GLU A 134 -3.05 10.66 5.35
C GLU A 134 -3.43 10.85 6.82
N ILE A 135 -3.31 9.82 7.61
CA ILE A 135 -3.61 9.91 9.04
C ILE A 135 -2.81 11.02 9.74
N GLN A 136 -1.60 11.29 9.24
CA GLN A 136 -0.71 12.32 9.79
C GLN A 136 -0.65 13.61 8.97
N SER A 137 -0.97 13.57 7.68
CA SER A 137 -0.83 14.68 6.74
C SER A 137 -2.13 15.35 6.34
N CYS A 138 -3.28 14.76 6.66
CA CYS A 138 -4.56 15.43 6.45
C CYS A 138 -4.60 16.77 7.19
N ILE A 139 -5.23 17.78 6.57
CA ILE A 139 -5.28 19.20 6.97
C ILE A 139 -3.97 20.00 6.84
N TRP A 140 -2.88 19.40 6.35
CA TRP A 140 -1.64 20.15 6.08
C TRP A 140 -1.67 20.94 4.77
N SER A 141 -2.59 20.54 3.89
CA SER A 141 -2.84 21.21 2.62
C SER A 141 -4.08 22.11 2.74
N PRO A 142 -4.12 23.28 2.06
CA PRO A 142 -5.34 24.06 1.88
C PRO A 142 -6.50 23.26 1.29
N GLU A 143 -6.19 22.20 0.56
CA GLU A 143 -7.15 21.27 -0.03
C GLU A 143 -7.60 20.16 0.95
N ILE A 144 -7.26 20.27 2.22
CA ILE A 144 -7.49 19.30 3.30
C ILE A 144 -6.58 18.07 3.16
N PHE A 145 -6.56 17.44 2.00
CA PHE A 145 -5.76 16.25 1.72
C PHE A 145 -4.53 16.58 0.88
N LEU A 146 -3.37 16.15 1.36
CA LEU A 146 -2.08 16.40 0.71
C LEU A 146 -1.99 15.74 -0.67
N PHE A 147 -2.67 14.61 -0.90
CA PHE A 147 -2.63 13.94 -2.20
C PHE A 147 -3.12 14.82 -3.36
N ARG A 148 -3.94 15.82 -3.08
CA ARG A 148 -4.43 16.77 -4.09
C ARG A 148 -3.31 17.62 -4.67
N GLU A 149 -2.30 17.94 -3.87
CA GLU A 149 -1.11 18.67 -4.34
C GLU A 149 -0.22 17.83 -5.28
N TYR A 150 -0.34 16.50 -5.21
CA TYR A 150 0.34 15.57 -6.11
C TYR A 150 -0.44 15.28 -7.39
N ALA A 151 -1.64 15.88 -7.55
CA ALA A 151 -2.54 15.60 -8.65
C ALA A 151 -2.84 14.09 -8.85
N CYS A 152 -2.71 13.30 -7.79
CA CYS A 152 -3.03 11.87 -7.81
C CYS A 152 -4.47 11.60 -7.37
N ARG A 153 -4.98 10.40 -7.70
CA ARG A 153 -6.34 9.97 -7.36
C ARG A 153 -6.28 8.57 -6.77
N PRO A 154 -6.04 8.46 -5.45
CA PRO A 154 -6.06 7.17 -4.79
C PRO A 154 -7.49 6.59 -4.74
N ASP A 155 -7.59 5.27 -4.66
CA ASP A 155 -8.87 4.57 -4.48
C ASP A 155 -9.35 4.67 -3.02
N PHE A 156 -8.41 4.73 -2.09
CA PHE A 156 -8.66 4.81 -0.65
C PHE A 156 -7.78 5.89 -0.02
N VAL A 157 -8.34 6.59 0.95
CA VAL A 157 -7.60 7.54 1.79
C VAL A 157 -7.94 7.24 3.24
N SER A 158 -6.91 7.09 4.09
CA SER A 158 -7.12 7.10 5.53
C SER A 158 -6.88 8.51 6.09
N ALA A 159 -7.71 8.92 7.02
CA ALA A 159 -7.61 10.22 7.68
C ALA A 159 -7.80 10.05 9.19
N GLY A 160 -7.17 10.92 9.97
CA GLY A 160 -7.27 10.84 11.42
C GLY A 160 -6.53 12.00 12.10
N LYS A 161 -6.08 11.80 13.30
CA LYS A 161 -5.30 12.74 14.14
C LYS A 161 -5.72 14.22 14.07
N GLY A 162 -5.45 14.92 12.97
CA GLY A 162 -5.78 16.32 12.76
C GLY A 162 -7.22 16.60 12.38
N PHE A 163 -8.03 15.60 12.11
CA PHE A 163 -9.45 15.81 11.80
C PHE A 163 -10.23 16.32 13.03
N PRO A 164 -11.29 17.12 12.81
CA PRO A 164 -12.10 17.62 13.92
C PRO A 164 -12.58 16.52 14.83
N GLY A 165 -12.24 16.64 16.11
CA GLY A 165 -12.55 15.65 17.10
C GLY A 165 -11.38 14.80 17.55
N GLY A 166 -10.30 14.66 16.78
CA GLY A 166 -8.99 14.03 17.15
C GLY A 166 -8.96 12.83 18.09
N GLU A 167 -10.08 12.56 18.72
CA GLU A 167 -10.29 11.56 19.75
C GLU A 167 -10.49 10.15 19.17
N TYR A 168 -10.66 10.06 17.85
CA TYR A 168 -11.04 8.83 17.15
C TYR A 168 -10.14 8.48 15.95
N ALA A 169 -8.89 8.86 16.03
CA ALA A 169 -7.91 8.50 15.00
C ALA A 169 -7.32 7.10 15.23
#